data_0e3f4a5713546ca15670ce90e30361ec
#
_entry.id   0e3f4a5713546ca15670ce90e30361ec
#
_cell.length_a   1.000
_cell.length_b   1.000
_cell.length_c   1.000
_cell.angle_alpha   90.00
_cell.angle_beta   90.00
_cell.angle_gamma   90.00
#
_symmetry.space_group_name_H-M   'P 1'
#
loop_
_entity.id
_entity.type
_entity.pdbx_description
1 polymer ?
#
loop_
_entity_poly.entity_id
_entity_poly.type
_entity_poly.pdbx_seq_one_letter_code
_entity_poly.pdbx_strand_id
1 'polypeptide(L)'
;MNETRATGATPLDPDEVEGLIPTHVTTREELNRLEQENIVEAMQWLNRSRPRSILDEAFIRKLHRQMFGQVWKWAGKFRASDKNIGVPRAHIGVELHKLCEDTKVQIEHKSYPPDEIACRFHHRLVWIHPFPNGNGRHARLLTDLLLEKVLHRPPFAWGGMSGVPQGEIRVAYLDALRAADRGDYGKLAGFVR
;
A
#
# COMPACT_ATOMS: atom_id res chain seq x y z
N MET A 1 15.92 2.98 23.41
CA MET A 1 14.76 2.09 23.28
C MET A 1 15.11 0.95 22.34
N ASN A 2 15.24 -0.27 22.85
CA ASN A 2 15.47 -1.47 22.01
C ASN A 2 14.15 -1.82 21.33
N GLU A 3 13.98 -1.39 20.09
CA GLU A 3 12.85 -1.79 19.25
C GLU A 3 13.08 -3.19 18.72
N THR A 4 12.28 -4.14 19.18
CA THR A 4 12.00 -5.36 18.41
C THR A 4 11.32 -4.94 17.11
N ARG A 5 12.11 -4.73 16.06
CA ARG A 5 11.61 -4.37 14.73
C ARG A 5 10.70 -5.47 14.22
N ALA A 6 9.43 -5.14 13.97
CA ALA A 6 8.55 -6.06 13.25
C ALA A 6 9.19 -6.38 11.88
N THR A 7 9.36 -7.65 11.57
CA THR A 7 9.98 -8.15 10.33
C THR A 7 9.34 -7.47 9.11
N GLY A 8 10.15 -6.83 8.25
CA GLY A 8 9.69 -6.17 7.03
C GLY A 8 9.11 -4.75 7.20
N ALA A 9 9.25 -4.10 8.36
CA ALA A 9 8.93 -2.68 8.50
C ALA A 9 10.07 -1.83 7.91
N THR A 10 9.72 -0.86 7.05
CA THR A 10 10.69 0.14 6.54
C THR A 10 10.98 1.13 7.67
N PRO A 11 12.25 1.32 8.07
CA PRO A 11 12.62 2.34 9.03
C PRO A 11 12.30 3.73 8.49
N LEU A 12 11.84 4.62 9.34
CA LEU A 12 11.79 6.05 9.02
C LEU A 12 13.18 6.65 9.19
N ASP A 13 13.57 7.53 8.28
CA ASP A 13 14.73 8.39 8.46
C ASP A 13 14.45 9.46 9.55
N PRO A 14 15.49 10.04 10.20
CA PRO A 14 15.27 11.07 11.22
C PRO A 14 14.38 12.22 10.75
N ASP A 15 14.59 12.73 9.55
CA ASP A 15 13.79 13.81 8.95
C ASP A 15 12.31 13.41 8.73
N GLU A 16 12.07 12.13 8.51
CA GLU A 16 10.70 11.61 8.35
C GLU A 16 9.99 11.52 9.71
N VAL A 17 10.74 11.20 10.78
CA VAL A 17 10.21 11.18 12.16
C VAL A 17 9.81 12.61 12.60
N GLU A 18 10.55 13.64 12.21
CA GLU A 18 10.18 15.05 12.44
C GLU A 18 8.86 15.44 11.74
N GLY A 19 8.40 14.64 10.80
CA GLY A 19 7.13 14.80 10.13
C GLY A 19 5.91 14.44 10.98
N LEU A 20 6.06 13.91 12.18
CA LEU A 20 4.96 13.59 13.09
C LEU A 20 4.20 14.86 13.50
N ILE A 21 2.86 14.85 13.34
CA ILE A 21 2.01 15.99 13.66
C ILE A 21 1.60 15.96 15.14
N PRO A 22 1.10 14.84 15.70
CA PRO A 22 0.73 14.80 17.11
C PRO A 22 1.97 14.77 18.02
N THR A 23 2.15 15.84 18.82
CA THR A 23 3.32 16.01 19.69
C THR A 23 3.27 15.18 20.98
N HIS A 24 2.11 14.66 21.33
CA HIS A 24 1.88 13.88 22.55
C HIS A 24 2.10 12.37 22.39
N VAL A 25 2.35 11.89 21.17
CA VAL A 25 2.57 10.47 20.88
C VAL A 25 3.97 10.07 21.31
N THR A 26 4.03 9.13 22.24
CA THR A 26 5.29 8.64 22.80
C THR A 26 5.53 7.15 22.58
N THR A 27 4.50 6.40 22.25
CA THR A 27 4.58 4.96 22.03
C THR A 27 4.19 4.56 20.61
N ARG A 28 4.66 3.38 20.21
CA ARG A 28 4.32 2.79 18.91
C ARG A 28 2.86 2.40 18.80
N GLU A 29 2.29 1.95 19.91
CA GLU A 29 0.88 1.56 20.01
C GLU A 29 -0.03 2.77 19.80
N GLU A 30 0.28 3.91 20.41
CA GLU A 30 -0.45 5.16 20.21
C GLU A 30 -0.38 5.62 18.75
N LEU A 31 0.81 5.58 18.14
CA LEU A 31 1.01 5.92 16.75
C LEU A 31 0.19 5.02 15.82
N ASN A 32 0.25 3.71 16.04
CA ASN A 32 -0.51 2.74 15.24
C ASN A 32 -2.01 2.98 15.34
N ARG A 33 -2.52 3.32 16.53
CA ARG A 33 -3.94 3.64 16.74
C ARG A 33 -4.35 4.87 15.96
N LEU A 34 -3.59 5.97 16.03
CA LEU A 34 -3.88 7.19 15.30
C LEU A 34 -3.83 6.99 13.78
N GLU A 35 -2.86 6.25 13.29
CA GLU A 35 -2.80 5.88 11.87
C GLU A 35 -4.02 5.05 11.46
N GLN A 36 -4.47 4.11 12.31
CA GLN A 36 -5.64 3.30 12.02
C GLN A 36 -6.93 4.14 12.01
N GLU A 37 -7.09 5.06 12.94
CA GLU A 37 -8.22 6.00 12.98
C GLU A 37 -8.26 6.84 11.69
N ASN A 38 -7.13 7.39 11.26
CA ASN A 38 -7.04 8.17 10.03
C ASN A 38 -7.34 7.32 8.77
N ILE A 39 -6.96 6.03 8.76
CA ILE A 39 -7.33 5.11 7.68
C ILE A 39 -8.85 4.89 7.62
N VAL A 40 -9.51 4.73 8.76
CA VAL A 40 -10.98 4.59 8.81
C VAL A 40 -11.67 5.84 8.25
N GLU A 41 -11.19 7.03 8.58
CA GLU A 41 -11.71 8.27 8.00
C GLU A 41 -11.46 8.36 6.49
N ALA A 42 -10.31 7.89 6.01
CA ALA A 42 -10.03 7.80 4.59
C ALA A 42 -11.01 6.88 3.86
N MET A 43 -11.40 5.74 4.46
CA MET A 43 -12.43 4.86 3.91
C MET A 43 -13.80 5.54 3.84
N GLN A 44 -14.17 6.30 4.87
CA GLN A 44 -15.41 7.11 4.85
C GLN A 44 -15.37 8.20 3.77
N TRP A 45 -14.21 8.85 3.60
CA TRP A 45 -14.01 9.82 2.53
C TRP A 45 -14.16 9.15 1.14
N LEU A 46 -13.62 7.97 0.91
CA LEU A 46 -13.76 7.22 -0.34
C LEU A 46 -15.23 6.96 -0.68
N ASN A 47 -16.02 6.54 0.30
CA ASN A 47 -17.45 6.28 0.13
C ASN A 47 -18.24 7.54 -0.29
N ARG A 48 -17.84 8.71 0.22
CA ARG A 48 -18.48 10.00 -0.11
C ARG A 48 -18.01 10.59 -1.43
N SER A 49 -16.70 10.50 -1.72
CA SER A 49 -16.06 11.19 -2.84
C SER A 49 -16.28 10.54 -4.20
N ARG A 50 -16.54 9.23 -4.23
CA ARG A 50 -16.77 8.42 -5.45
C ARG A 50 -15.77 8.75 -6.56
N PRO A 51 -14.48 8.47 -6.39
CA PRO A 51 -13.45 8.86 -7.35
C PRO A 51 -13.73 8.29 -8.75
N ARG A 52 -13.59 9.12 -9.78
CA ARG A 52 -13.82 8.72 -11.18
C ARG A 52 -12.66 7.96 -11.78
N SER A 53 -11.45 8.29 -11.38
CA SER A 53 -10.23 7.59 -11.77
C SER A 53 -9.41 7.28 -10.51
N ILE A 54 -8.91 6.05 -10.44
CA ILE A 54 -8.03 5.59 -9.36
C ILE A 54 -6.65 5.19 -9.87
N LEU A 55 -6.51 5.00 -11.20
CA LEU A 55 -5.27 4.65 -11.87
C LEU A 55 -4.61 5.92 -12.42
N ASP A 56 -4.22 6.81 -11.50
CA ASP A 56 -3.39 7.99 -11.79
C ASP A 56 -2.58 8.41 -10.55
N GLU A 57 -1.44 9.07 -10.78
CA GLU A 57 -0.54 9.50 -9.71
C GLU A 57 -1.22 10.43 -8.70
N ALA A 58 -2.04 11.35 -9.18
CA ALA A 58 -2.68 12.34 -8.31
C ALA A 58 -3.63 11.65 -7.31
N PHE A 59 -4.38 10.65 -7.77
CA PHE A 59 -5.25 9.86 -6.90
C PHE A 59 -4.44 8.99 -5.93
N ILE A 60 -3.39 8.32 -6.38
CA ILE A 60 -2.50 7.49 -5.55
C ILE A 60 -1.95 8.32 -4.39
N ARG A 61 -1.45 9.52 -4.67
CA ARG A 61 -0.93 10.45 -3.66
C ARG A 61 -2.04 11.00 -2.76
N LYS A 62 -3.19 11.33 -3.32
CA LYS A 62 -4.35 11.84 -2.58
C LYS A 62 -4.86 10.80 -1.57
N LEU A 63 -4.99 9.54 -2.00
CA LEU A 63 -5.40 8.45 -1.12
C LEU A 63 -4.42 8.29 0.05
N HIS A 64 -3.13 8.28 -0.21
CA HIS A 64 -2.12 8.20 0.84
C HIS A 64 -2.22 9.39 1.82
N ARG A 65 -2.47 10.60 1.30
CA ARG A 65 -2.70 11.78 2.14
C ARG A 65 -3.94 11.63 3.02
N GLN A 66 -5.04 11.08 2.49
CA GLN A 66 -6.25 10.84 3.28
C GLN A 66 -6.01 9.82 4.39
N MET A 67 -5.20 8.77 4.12
CA MET A 67 -4.93 7.71 5.09
C MET A 67 -3.99 8.12 6.23
N PHE A 68 -3.11 9.11 6.01
CA PHE A 68 -2.01 9.39 6.93
C PHE A 68 -1.81 10.88 7.23
N GLY A 69 -2.57 11.77 6.60
CA GLY A 69 -2.31 13.22 6.62
C GLY A 69 -2.63 13.92 7.93
N GLN A 70 -3.37 13.30 8.85
CA GLN A 70 -3.57 13.81 10.20
C GLN A 70 -2.43 13.43 11.14
N VAL A 71 -1.64 12.43 10.76
CA VAL A 71 -0.53 11.91 11.56
C VAL A 71 0.82 12.40 11.02
N TRP A 72 0.96 12.52 9.69
CA TRP A 72 2.24 12.76 9.05
C TRP A 72 2.22 13.93 8.06
N LYS A 73 3.11 14.91 8.22
CA LYS A 73 3.28 16.07 7.31
C LYS A 73 3.70 15.68 5.88
N TRP A 74 4.37 14.55 5.74
CA TRP A 74 4.82 14.03 4.43
C TRP A 74 3.77 13.15 3.74
N ALA A 75 2.62 12.88 4.35
CA ALA A 75 1.58 12.05 3.74
C ALA A 75 1.20 12.55 2.33
N GLY A 76 1.19 11.66 1.36
CA GLY A 76 0.95 11.97 -0.06
C GLY A 76 2.13 12.61 -0.79
N LYS A 77 3.30 12.78 -0.14
CA LYS A 77 4.54 13.18 -0.80
C LYS A 77 5.42 11.95 -1.03
N PHE A 78 6.08 11.88 -2.15
CA PHE A 78 7.06 10.83 -2.39
C PHE A 78 8.21 10.94 -1.40
N ARG A 79 8.82 9.80 -1.07
CA ARG A 79 10.02 9.77 -0.23
C ARG A 79 11.15 10.57 -0.88
N ALA A 80 11.89 11.29 -0.05
CA ALA A 80 13.01 12.13 -0.47
C ALA A 80 14.35 11.37 -0.45
N SER A 81 14.40 10.18 0.17
CA SER A 81 15.57 9.32 0.29
C SER A 81 15.37 7.98 -0.40
N ASP A 82 16.47 7.34 -0.79
CA ASP A 82 16.45 5.95 -1.20
C ASP A 82 16.38 5.06 0.05
N LYS A 83 15.56 4.00 -0.04
CA LYS A 83 15.39 3.03 1.04
C LYS A 83 16.09 1.71 0.66
N ASN A 84 16.17 0.81 1.61
CA ASN A 84 16.65 -0.57 1.37
C ASN A 84 15.72 -1.40 0.48
N ILE A 85 14.54 -0.88 0.18
CA ILE A 85 13.53 -1.46 -0.74
C ILE A 85 12.93 -0.35 -1.62
N GLY A 86 12.37 -0.73 -2.74
CA GLY A 86 11.75 0.19 -3.68
C GLY A 86 12.67 0.62 -4.81
N VAL A 87 12.11 1.35 -5.77
CA VAL A 87 12.88 1.91 -6.90
C VAL A 87 13.71 3.11 -6.45
N PRO A 88 14.76 3.52 -7.19
CA PRO A 88 15.42 4.78 -6.94
C PRO A 88 14.40 5.93 -6.90
N ARG A 89 14.52 6.84 -5.93
CA ARG A 89 13.54 7.92 -5.71
C ARG A 89 13.24 8.76 -6.94
N ALA A 90 14.24 8.98 -7.78
CA ALA A 90 14.09 9.73 -9.03
C ALA A 90 13.17 9.04 -10.06
N HIS A 91 12.94 7.73 -9.93
CA HIS A 91 12.14 6.95 -10.85
C HIS A 91 10.69 6.73 -10.37
N ILE A 92 10.34 7.14 -9.14
CA ILE A 92 9.01 6.86 -8.55
C ILE A 92 7.88 7.32 -9.48
N GLY A 93 7.92 8.58 -9.95
CA GLY A 93 6.86 9.11 -10.81
C GLY A 93 6.71 8.35 -12.13
N VAL A 94 7.83 8.03 -12.79
CA VAL A 94 7.83 7.27 -14.05
C VAL A 94 7.29 5.86 -13.83
N GLU A 95 7.69 5.19 -12.75
CA GLU A 95 7.24 3.82 -12.46
C GLU A 95 5.77 3.76 -12.03
N LEU A 96 5.26 4.78 -11.32
CA LEU A 96 3.83 4.90 -11.04
C LEU A 96 3.01 5.15 -12.30
N HIS A 97 3.50 6.01 -13.20
CA HIS A 97 2.85 6.24 -14.48
C HIS A 97 2.76 4.94 -15.29
N LYS A 98 3.87 4.22 -15.45
CA LYS A 98 3.90 2.91 -16.10
C LYS A 98 2.92 1.93 -15.46
N LEU A 99 2.93 1.82 -14.13
CA LEU A 99 2.00 0.94 -13.42
C LEU A 99 0.55 1.24 -13.78
N CYS A 100 0.17 2.52 -13.79
CA CYS A 100 -1.20 2.93 -14.13
C CYS A 100 -1.56 2.58 -15.58
N GLU A 101 -0.69 2.90 -16.53
CA GLU A 101 -0.94 2.63 -17.95
C GLU A 101 -0.94 1.13 -18.25
N ASP A 102 0.03 0.37 -17.75
CA ASP A 102 0.07 -1.08 -17.91
C ASP A 102 -1.19 -1.75 -17.35
N THR A 103 -1.66 -1.27 -16.19
CA THR A 103 -2.90 -1.81 -15.58
C THR A 103 -4.12 -1.50 -16.44
N LYS A 104 -4.24 -0.29 -17.00
CA LYS A 104 -5.33 0.07 -17.93
C LYS A 104 -5.34 -0.83 -19.15
N VAL A 105 -4.16 -1.04 -19.77
CA VAL A 105 -3.99 -1.93 -20.93
C VAL A 105 -4.37 -3.38 -20.58
N GLN A 106 -3.92 -3.89 -19.42
CA GLN A 106 -4.26 -5.24 -18.98
C GLN A 106 -5.78 -5.44 -18.80
N ILE A 107 -6.48 -4.41 -18.30
CA ILE A 107 -7.93 -4.43 -18.11
C ILE A 107 -8.64 -4.38 -19.47
N GLU A 108 -8.27 -3.47 -20.35
CA GLU A 108 -8.86 -3.28 -21.67
C GLU A 108 -8.75 -4.54 -22.54
N HIS A 109 -7.55 -5.14 -22.57
CA HIS A 109 -7.28 -6.33 -23.37
C HIS A 109 -7.59 -7.65 -22.64
N LYS A 110 -8.06 -7.60 -21.38
CA LYS A 110 -8.31 -8.80 -20.55
C LYS A 110 -7.10 -9.75 -20.53
N SER A 111 -5.90 -9.16 -20.39
CA SER A 111 -4.62 -9.89 -20.51
C SER A 111 -4.45 -10.98 -19.45
N TYR A 112 -5.12 -10.85 -18.31
CA TYR A 112 -5.12 -11.79 -17.19
C TYR A 112 -6.52 -11.87 -16.56
N PRO A 113 -6.81 -12.89 -15.74
CA PRO A 113 -7.98 -12.89 -14.86
C PRO A 113 -8.00 -11.67 -13.94
N PRO A 114 -9.17 -11.13 -13.57
CA PRO A 114 -9.27 -9.90 -12.75
C PRO A 114 -8.46 -9.94 -11.46
N ASP A 115 -8.49 -11.06 -10.73
CA ASP A 115 -7.74 -11.22 -9.48
C ASP A 115 -6.22 -11.20 -9.73
N GLU A 116 -5.76 -11.73 -10.85
CA GLU A 116 -4.34 -11.69 -11.22
C GLU A 116 -3.90 -10.25 -11.60
N ILE A 117 -4.73 -9.50 -12.34
CA ILE A 117 -4.48 -8.08 -12.61
C ILE A 117 -4.31 -7.32 -11.29
N ALA A 118 -5.20 -7.55 -10.33
CA ALA A 118 -5.13 -6.93 -9.02
C ALA A 118 -3.88 -7.34 -8.21
N CYS A 119 -3.47 -8.61 -8.26
CA CYS A 119 -2.23 -9.09 -7.65
C CYS A 119 -0.99 -8.44 -8.28
N ARG A 120 -0.93 -8.33 -9.61
CA ARG A 120 0.17 -7.68 -10.34
C ARG A 120 0.26 -6.19 -10.00
N PHE A 121 -0.88 -5.49 -9.99
CA PHE A 121 -0.97 -4.11 -9.58
C PHE A 121 -0.47 -3.90 -8.13
N HIS A 122 -0.98 -4.71 -7.19
CA HIS A 122 -0.59 -4.66 -5.79
C HIS A 122 0.92 -4.86 -5.61
N HIS A 123 1.45 -5.96 -6.16
CA HIS A 123 2.87 -6.29 -6.09
C HIS A 123 3.73 -5.15 -6.64
N ARG A 124 3.41 -4.65 -7.83
CA ARG A 124 4.18 -3.57 -8.46
C ARG A 124 4.14 -2.28 -7.66
N LEU A 125 2.99 -1.90 -7.10
CA LEU A 125 2.87 -0.71 -6.25
C LEU A 125 3.71 -0.83 -4.97
N VAL A 126 3.69 -2.00 -4.32
CA VAL A 126 4.54 -2.27 -3.15
C VAL A 126 6.02 -2.24 -3.52
N TRP A 127 6.38 -2.78 -4.69
CA TRP A 127 7.74 -2.79 -5.20
C TRP A 127 8.26 -1.38 -5.52
N ILE A 128 7.44 -0.49 -6.08
CA ILE A 128 7.81 0.91 -6.32
C ILE A 128 8.12 1.63 -5.00
N HIS A 129 7.36 1.35 -3.96
CA HIS A 129 7.54 1.90 -2.60
C HIS A 129 7.60 3.43 -2.59
N PRO A 130 6.53 4.12 -3.03
CA PRO A 130 6.61 5.54 -3.33
C PRO A 130 6.74 6.46 -2.12
N PHE A 131 6.25 6.06 -0.94
CA PHE A 131 6.13 6.93 0.24
C PHE A 131 7.13 6.56 1.34
N PRO A 132 7.40 7.48 2.29
CA PRO A 132 8.28 7.21 3.43
C PRO A 132 7.84 6.00 4.26
N ASN A 133 6.53 5.85 4.48
CA ASN A 133 5.92 4.74 5.20
C ASN A 133 4.48 4.49 4.71
N GLY A 134 3.81 3.46 5.25
CA GLY A 134 2.40 3.16 4.94
C GLY A 134 2.16 2.48 3.60
N ASN A 135 3.20 2.21 2.79
CA ASN A 135 3.07 1.69 1.43
C ASN A 135 2.24 0.40 1.34
N GLY A 136 2.44 -0.55 2.26
CA GLY A 136 1.70 -1.81 2.25
C GLY A 136 0.19 -1.63 2.55
N ARG A 137 -0.16 -0.80 3.54
CA ARG A 137 -1.56 -0.51 3.88
C ARG A 137 -2.25 0.27 2.76
N HIS A 138 -1.54 1.26 2.20
CA HIS A 138 -2.01 2.02 1.06
C HIS A 138 -2.23 1.14 -0.18
N ALA A 139 -1.27 0.27 -0.51
CA ALA A 139 -1.38 -0.62 -1.66
C ALA A 139 -2.57 -1.59 -1.52
N ARG A 140 -2.82 -2.15 -0.32
CA ARG A 140 -3.99 -2.99 -0.08
C ARG A 140 -5.29 -2.25 -0.35
N LEU A 141 -5.48 -1.08 0.26
CA LEU A 141 -6.70 -0.30 0.08
C LEU A 141 -6.91 0.13 -1.38
N LEU A 142 -5.85 0.55 -2.07
CA LEU A 142 -5.95 0.93 -3.48
C LEU A 142 -6.24 -0.28 -4.39
N THR A 143 -5.70 -1.46 -4.06
CA THR A 143 -6.00 -2.71 -4.78
C THR A 143 -7.46 -3.13 -4.57
N ASP A 144 -7.99 -3.00 -3.35
CA ASP A 144 -9.39 -3.28 -3.06
C ASP A 144 -10.32 -2.33 -3.83
N LEU A 145 -9.95 -1.06 -3.95
CA LEU A 145 -10.67 -0.10 -4.80
C LEU A 145 -10.60 -0.49 -6.28
N LEU A 146 -9.47 -0.97 -6.78
CA LEU A 146 -9.34 -1.46 -8.15
C LEU A 146 -10.28 -2.64 -8.39
N LEU A 147 -10.32 -3.59 -7.46
CA LEU A 147 -11.24 -4.73 -7.53
C LEU A 147 -12.70 -4.28 -7.57
N GLU A 148 -13.13 -3.46 -6.62
CA GLU A 148 -14.53 -3.07 -6.49
C GLU A 148 -15.00 -2.12 -7.59
N LYS A 149 -14.24 -1.08 -7.92
CA LYS A 149 -14.69 0.02 -8.78
C LYS A 149 -14.41 -0.20 -10.26
N VAL A 150 -13.41 -1.01 -10.59
CA VAL A 150 -12.96 -1.18 -11.97
C VAL A 150 -13.12 -2.62 -12.46
N LEU A 151 -12.70 -3.59 -11.65
CA LEU A 151 -12.76 -5.00 -12.00
C LEU A 151 -14.09 -5.67 -11.62
N HIS A 152 -14.94 -4.99 -10.86
CA HIS A 152 -16.24 -5.49 -10.38
C HIS A 152 -16.14 -6.84 -9.66
N ARG A 153 -15.14 -6.93 -8.77
CA ARG A 153 -14.85 -8.10 -7.93
C ARG A 153 -14.90 -7.71 -6.46
N PRO A 154 -15.20 -8.66 -5.55
CA PRO A 154 -15.09 -8.41 -4.12
C PRO A 154 -13.64 -8.10 -3.73
N PRO A 155 -13.41 -7.28 -2.67
CA PRO A 155 -12.07 -7.00 -2.17
C PRO A 155 -11.38 -8.28 -1.71
N PHE A 156 -10.07 -8.21 -1.56
CA PHE A 156 -9.25 -9.32 -1.07
C PHE A 156 -9.38 -9.51 0.44
N ALA A 157 -9.21 -10.74 0.90
CA ALA A 157 -9.20 -11.08 2.32
C ALA A 157 -7.87 -10.75 3.04
N TRP A 158 -6.79 -10.59 2.28
CA TRP A 158 -5.44 -10.26 2.77
C TRP A 158 -4.93 -11.20 3.89
N GLY A 159 -5.23 -12.50 3.76
CA GLY A 159 -4.87 -13.49 4.76
C GLY A 159 -5.67 -13.41 6.07
N GLY A 160 -6.79 -12.68 6.07
CA GLY A 160 -7.66 -12.47 7.23
C GLY A 160 -8.42 -13.71 7.69
N MET A 161 -7.74 -14.84 7.84
CA MET A 161 -8.32 -16.03 8.46
C MET A 161 -8.33 -15.86 9.99
N SER A 162 -9.50 -16.04 10.61
CA SER A 162 -9.62 -16.00 12.07
C SER A 162 -8.77 -17.11 12.70
N GLY A 163 -8.00 -16.76 13.73
CA GLY A 163 -7.18 -17.70 14.50
C GLY A 163 -5.71 -17.80 14.08
N VAL A 164 -5.29 -17.15 12.98
CA VAL A 164 -3.87 -17.10 12.59
C VAL A 164 -3.19 -15.87 13.21
N PRO A 165 -2.05 -16.03 13.92
CA PRO A 165 -1.31 -14.90 14.49
C PRO A 165 -0.88 -13.90 13.42
N GLN A 166 -0.99 -12.59 13.69
CA GLN A 166 -0.63 -11.53 12.75
C GLN A 166 0.82 -11.63 12.22
N GLY A 167 1.73 -12.15 13.04
CA GLY A 167 3.11 -12.39 12.62
C GLY A 167 3.24 -13.41 11.50
N GLU A 168 2.47 -14.49 11.56
CA GLU A 168 2.46 -15.55 10.53
C GLU A 168 1.81 -15.05 9.23
N ILE A 169 0.70 -14.32 9.33
CA ILE A 169 0.07 -13.65 8.17
C ILE A 169 1.07 -12.74 7.47
N ARG A 170 1.86 -12.00 8.23
CA ARG A 170 2.88 -11.12 7.68
C ARG A 170 4.00 -11.88 6.98
N VAL A 171 4.49 -12.97 7.56
CA VAL A 171 5.50 -13.83 6.94
C VAL A 171 4.98 -14.40 5.62
N ALA A 172 3.78 -14.99 5.63
CA ALA A 172 3.15 -15.53 4.42
C ALA A 172 2.98 -14.47 3.32
N TYR A 173 2.58 -13.26 3.69
CA TYR A 173 2.47 -12.13 2.76
C TYR A 173 3.83 -11.76 2.13
N LEU A 174 4.88 -11.64 2.94
CA LEU A 174 6.21 -11.30 2.43
C LEU A 174 6.77 -12.39 1.52
N ASP A 175 6.53 -13.66 1.84
CA ASP A 175 6.96 -14.78 1.00
C ASP A 175 6.17 -14.83 -0.31
N ALA A 176 4.89 -14.47 -0.30
CA ALA A 176 4.08 -14.34 -1.51
C ALA A 176 4.59 -13.20 -2.41
N LEU A 177 4.96 -12.04 -1.84
CA LEU A 177 5.58 -10.94 -2.60
C LEU A 177 6.93 -11.35 -3.21
N ARG A 178 7.79 -12.04 -2.45
CA ARG A 178 9.08 -12.55 -2.97
C ARG A 178 8.91 -13.59 -4.09
N ALA A 179 7.85 -14.37 -4.07
CA ALA A 179 7.51 -15.26 -5.19
C ALA A 179 7.10 -14.45 -6.43
N ALA A 180 6.28 -13.41 -6.22
CA ALA A 180 5.86 -12.50 -7.30
C ALA A 180 7.03 -11.70 -7.90
N ASP A 181 8.10 -11.39 -7.13
CA ASP A 181 9.36 -10.81 -7.65
C ASP A 181 10.01 -11.69 -8.73
N ARG A 182 9.76 -13.00 -8.69
CA ARG A 182 10.24 -13.99 -9.66
C ARG A 182 9.21 -14.36 -10.73
N GLY A 183 8.09 -13.64 -10.77
CA GLY A 183 7.00 -13.87 -11.72
C GLY A 183 5.96 -14.91 -11.28
N ASP A 184 6.12 -15.53 -10.11
CA ASP A 184 5.15 -16.48 -9.55
C ASP A 184 4.10 -15.74 -8.72
N TYR A 185 2.97 -15.43 -9.34
CA TYR A 185 1.83 -14.78 -8.69
C TYR A 185 0.87 -15.78 -8.00
N GLY A 186 1.06 -17.09 -8.17
CA GLY A 186 0.18 -18.12 -7.60
C GLY A 186 0.12 -18.06 -6.06
N LYS A 187 1.26 -17.85 -5.41
CA LYS A 187 1.32 -17.69 -3.95
C LYS A 187 0.58 -16.43 -3.47
N LEU A 188 0.72 -15.32 -4.18
CA LEU A 188 0.02 -14.09 -3.83
C LEU A 188 -1.49 -14.24 -4.03
N ALA A 189 -1.92 -14.82 -5.14
CA ALA A 189 -3.33 -15.10 -5.41
C ALA A 189 -3.95 -16.00 -4.34
N GLY A 190 -3.25 -17.04 -3.90
CA GLY A 190 -3.70 -17.92 -2.81
C GLY A 190 -3.72 -17.25 -1.43
N PHE A 191 -2.82 -16.29 -1.19
CA PHE A 191 -2.78 -15.54 0.06
C PHE A 191 -3.93 -14.53 0.19
N VAL A 192 -4.33 -13.89 -0.91
CA VAL A 192 -5.31 -12.80 -0.87
C VAL A 192 -6.76 -13.28 -0.91
N ARG A 193 -7.02 -14.54 -1.28
CA ARG A 193 -8.34 -15.20 -1.33
C ARG A 193 -8.43 -16.30 -0.29
#